data_9f094de624abaae4d86ec09f79275321
#
_entry.id   9f094de624abaae4d86ec09f79275321
#
_cell.length_a   1.000
_cell.length_b   1.000
_cell.length_c   1.000
_cell.angle_alpha   90.00
_cell.angle_beta   90.00
_cell.angle_gamma   90.00
#
_symmetry.space_group_name_H-M   'P 1'
#
loop_
_entity.id
_entity.type
_entity.pdbx_description
1 polymer ?
#
loop_
_entity_poly.entity_id
_entity_poly.type
_entity_poly.pdbx_seq_one_letter_code
_entity_poly.pdbx_strand_id
1 'polypeptide(L)'
;MAKTIALIASLDTKKKETLYAASVIQKQGFSTYIIDISTKNLVDGADITPVEILKRYGIEWEDFDPLGKAASIDVMSKAAAFVLPQLYAEGKFDVVISIGGGQNAKMAAMAMKTLPFAVPKIVASSLACGSRTMEQYVGDKDIFVMHTVADISGLNSITKTVIQSVCSAAMGLAEYAKTFPSEEGKKVLGATELGVTSKGTENALHMIEESGLFENVVFHANGVGGRCMENLMREGRIDVALDMTLHEITCETIGGYCVGANDRLMTAVEHKIPMVVVPGALDMVDYFINEQGEGLPDDIDQRKKVYHNSSICHCKIYK
;
A
#
# COMPACT_ATOMS: atom_id res chain seq x y z
N MET A 1 20.50 -18.16 9.35
CA MET A 1 20.25 -18.49 7.94
C MET A 1 20.42 -17.24 7.12
N ALA A 2 20.89 -17.34 5.87
CA ALA A 2 20.94 -16.17 4.98
C ALA A 2 19.54 -15.63 4.75
N LYS A 3 19.40 -14.29 4.77
CA LYS A 3 18.15 -13.62 4.46
C LYS A 3 17.81 -13.79 2.98
N THR A 4 16.53 -13.94 2.65
CA THR A 4 16.05 -14.17 1.29
C THR A 4 15.29 -12.95 0.78
N ILE A 5 15.66 -12.47 -0.41
CA ILE A 5 15.00 -11.36 -1.09
C ILE A 5 14.19 -11.94 -2.26
N ALA A 6 12.87 -11.76 -2.24
CA ALA A 6 12.03 -12.12 -3.35
C ALA A 6 12.08 -11.06 -4.47
N LEU A 7 12.15 -11.55 -5.71
CA LEU A 7 12.11 -10.74 -6.93
C LEU A 7 10.80 -11.08 -7.67
N ILE A 8 9.81 -10.18 -7.62
CA ILE A 8 8.55 -10.38 -8.35
C ILE A 8 8.60 -9.61 -9.67
N ALA A 9 8.52 -10.34 -10.79
CA ALA A 9 8.68 -9.77 -12.13
C ALA A 9 7.98 -10.61 -13.21
N SER A 10 7.63 -9.98 -14.33
CA SER A 10 7.21 -10.68 -15.56
C SER A 10 8.45 -11.11 -16.34
N LEU A 11 8.89 -12.34 -16.16
CA LEU A 11 10.14 -12.84 -16.75
C LEU A 11 10.10 -12.92 -18.28
N ASP A 12 8.91 -13.04 -18.87
CA ASP A 12 8.74 -13.00 -20.35
C ASP A 12 9.30 -11.71 -20.98
N THR A 13 9.39 -10.63 -20.20
CA THR A 13 9.87 -9.32 -20.66
C THR A 13 11.06 -8.80 -19.86
N LYS A 14 11.29 -9.25 -18.64
CA LYS A 14 12.30 -8.70 -17.70
C LYS A 14 13.28 -9.73 -17.14
N LYS A 15 13.40 -10.89 -17.81
CA LYS A 15 14.27 -11.97 -17.33
C LYS A 15 15.71 -11.54 -17.11
N LYS A 16 16.31 -10.82 -18.09
CA LYS A 16 17.72 -10.39 -18.02
C LYS A 16 17.98 -9.47 -16.84
N GLU A 17 17.10 -8.50 -16.62
CA GLU A 17 17.18 -7.52 -15.55
C GLU A 17 16.96 -8.18 -14.18
N THR A 18 15.99 -9.09 -14.09
CA THR A 18 15.69 -9.85 -12.87
C THR A 18 16.86 -10.76 -12.48
N LEU A 19 17.42 -11.52 -13.43
CA LEU A 19 18.58 -12.38 -13.16
C LEU A 19 19.83 -11.56 -12.80
N TYR A 20 20.00 -10.38 -13.39
CA TYR A 20 21.06 -9.46 -12.99
C TYR A 20 20.86 -9.00 -11.54
N ALA A 21 19.66 -8.58 -11.16
CA ALA A 21 19.33 -8.21 -9.78
C ALA A 21 19.61 -9.38 -8.81
N ALA A 22 19.17 -10.59 -9.16
CA ALA A 22 19.47 -11.78 -8.36
C ALA A 22 20.97 -12.00 -8.19
N SER A 23 21.75 -11.85 -9.27
CA SER A 23 23.22 -11.98 -9.20
C SER A 23 23.88 -10.93 -8.30
N VAL A 24 23.36 -9.70 -8.28
CA VAL A 24 23.83 -8.63 -7.39
C VAL A 24 23.60 -8.99 -5.92
N ILE A 25 22.41 -9.47 -5.61
CA ILE A 25 21.99 -9.87 -4.26
C ILE A 25 22.83 -11.07 -3.76
N GLN A 26 22.94 -12.11 -4.60
CA GLN A 26 23.66 -13.35 -4.26
C GLN A 26 25.16 -13.13 -4.03
N LYS A 27 25.79 -12.22 -4.79
CA LYS A 27 27.21 -11.84 -4.58
C LYS A 27 27.48 -11.23 -3.21
N GLN A 28 26.47 -10.72 -2.53
CA GLN A 28 26.57 -10.16 -1.18
C GLN A 28 26.18 -11.18 -0.09
N GLY A 29 25.97 -12.45 -0.45
CA GLY A 29 25.67 -13.52 0.51
C GLY A 29 24.20 -13.67 0.89
N PHE A 30 23.29 -12.95 0.23
CA PHE A 30 21.84 -13.11 0.39
C PHE A 30 21.30 -14.19 -0.55
N SER A 31 20.20 -14.83 -0.15
CA SER A 31 19.44 -15.71 -1.02
C SER A 31 18.42 -14.94 -1.85
N THR A 32 18.02 -15.50 -2.97
CA THR A 32 16.95 -14.92 -3.81
C THR A 32 15.83 -15.92 -4.01
N TYR A 33 14.60 -15.40 -4.19
CA TYR A 33 13.41 -16.19 -4.56
C TYR A 33 12.68 -15.47 -5.70
N ILE A 34 12.68 -16.05 -6.90
CA ILE A 34 12.15 -15.41 -8.11
C ILE A 34 10.70 -15.82 -8.31
N ILE A 35 9.80 -14.85 -8.32
CA ILE A 35 8.36 -15.01 -8.51
C ILE A 35 8.00 -14.47 -9.90
N ASP A 36 7.65 -15.38 -10.81
CA ASP A 36 7.28 -15.01 -12.18
C ASP A 36 5.78 -14.75 -12.30
N ILE A 37 5.44 -13.50 -12.62
CA ILE A 37 4.06 -13.04 -12.88
C ILE A 37 3.84 -12.76 -14.38
N SER A 38 4.52 -13.47 -15.27
CA SER A 38 4.34 -13.37 -16.71
C SER A 38 2.92 -13.71 -17.14
N THR A 39 2.43 -13.00 -18.17
CA THR A 39 1.06 -13.17 -18.66
C THR A 39 0.96 -13.70 -20.10
N LYS A 40 2.10 -13.94 -20.75
CA LYS A 40 2.13 -14.35 -22.17
C LYS A 40 2.94 -15.62 -22.41
N ASN A 41 4.23 -15.59 -22.03
CA ASN A 41 5.14 -16.65 -22.36
C ASN A 41 5.68 -17.27 -21.09
N LEU A 42 5.71 -18.58 -21.05
CA LEU A 42 6.40 -19.31 -19.99
C LEU A 42 7.90 -19.31 -20.30
N VAL A 43 8.69 -18.89 -19.33
CA VAL A 43 10.16 -18.87 -19.41
C VAL A 43 10.74 -19.55 -18.17
N ASP A 44 11.92 -20.11 -18.31
CA ASP A 44 12.66 -20.72 -17.22
C ASP A 44 13.34 -19.67 -16.30
N GLY A 45 13.71 -20.08 -15.10
CA GLY A 45 14.51 -19.28 -14.15
C GLY A 45 13.74 -18.70 -12.97
N ALA A 46 12.48 -19.08 -12.79
CA ALA A 46 11.68 -18.75 -11.61
C ALA A 46 11.72 -19.87 -10.57
N ASP A 47 11.63 -19.51 -9.29
CA ASP A 47 11.40 -20.43 -8.18
C ASP A 47 9.93 -20.80 -8.02
N ILE A 48 9.04 -19.90 -8.45
CA ILE A 48 7.61 -20.17 -8.65
C ILE A 48 7.17 -19.58 -9.99
N THR A 49 6.54 -20.43 -10.80
CA THR A 49 6.12 -20.13 -12.17
C THR A 49 4.72 -19.51 -12.23
N PRO A 50 4.34 -18.84 -13.34
CA PRO A 50 2.97 -18.38 -13.55
C PRO A 50 1.93 -19.50 -13.45
N VAL A 51 2.26 -20.68 -13.95
CA VAL A 51 1.40 -21.87 -13.87
C VAL A 51 1.11 -22.27 -12.42
N GLU A 52 2.14 -22.31 -11.59
CA GLU A 52 1.98 -22.64 -10.16
C GLU A 52 1.22 -21.58 -9.38
N ILE A 53 1.43 -20.28 -9.70
CA ILE A 53 0.68 -19.16 -9.11
C ILE A 53 -0.80 -19.30 -9.46
N LEU A 54 -1.14 -19.49 -10.73
CA LEU A 54 -2.51 -19.65 -11.20
C LEU A 54 -3.17 -20.89 -10.59
N LYS A 55 -2.47 -22.00 -10.56
CA LYS A 55 -2.96 -23.25 -9.96
C LYS A 55 -3.27 -23.08 -8.46
N ARG A 56 -2.43 -22.38 -7.69
CA ARG A 56 -2.72 -22.07 -6.29
C ARG A 56 -3.95 -21.14 -6.15
N TYR A 57 -4.20 -20.31 -7.14
CA TYR A 57 -5.38 -19.43 -7.21
C TYR A 57 -6.65 -20.14 -7.71
N GLY A 58 -6.52 -21.37 -8.24
CA GLY A 58 -7.62 -22.21 -8.73
C GLY A 58 -7.94 -22.03 -10.21
N ILE A 59 -6.97 -21.58 -11.01
CA ILE A 59 -7.08 -21.42 -12.47
C ILE A 59 -6.00 -22.26 -13.14
N GLU A 60 -6.37 -23.08 -14.13
CA GLU A 60 -5.40 -23.79 -14.95
C GLU A 60 -4.83 -22.89 -16.05
N TRP A 61 -3.60 -23.18 -16.49
CA TRP A 61 -2.93 -22.35 -17.51
C TRP A 61 -3.70 -22.36 -18.84
N GLU A 62 -4.30 -23.47 -19.21
CA GLU A 62 -5.07 -23.65 -20.43
C GLU A 62 -6.31 -22.73 -20.50
N ASP A 63 -6.88 -22.38 -19.35
CA ASP A 63 -8.00 -21.42 -19.24
C ASP A 63 -7.51 -19.97 -19.24
N PHE A 64 -6.27 -19.73 -18.77
CA PHE A 64 -5.65 -18.42 -18.69
C PHE A 64 -5.02 -17.97 -20.00
N ASP A 65 -4.30 -18.86 -20.70
CA ASP A 65 -3.52 -18.53 -21.92
C ASP A 65 -4.36 -17.88 -23.05
N PRO A 66 -5.62 -18.29 -23.28
CA PRO A 66 -6.48 -17.65 -24.30
C PRO A 66 -6.97 -16.25 -23.93
N LEU A 67 -6.75 -15.79 -22.72
CA LEU A 67 -7.26 -14.48 -22.28
C LEU A 67 -6.60 -13.33 -23.02
N GLY A 68 -7.39 -12.31 -23.33
CA GLY A 68 -6.86 -11.06 -23.87
C GLY A 68 -5.99 -10.32 -22.83
N LYS A 69 -5.09 -9.44 -23.30
CA LYS A 69 -4.09 -8.76 -22.48
C LYS A 69 -4.64 -8.14 -21.17
N ALA A 70 -5.77 -7.47 -21.22
CA ALA A 70 -6.33 -6.82 -20.02
C ALA A 70 -6.82 -7.84 -18.99
N ALA A 71 -7.49 -8.90 -19.45
CA ALA A 71 -8.01 -9.96 -18.60
C ALA A 71 -6.87 -10.78 -17.96
N SER A 72 -5.83 -11.13 -18.74
CA SER A 72 -4.68 -11.86 -18.19
C SER A 72 -3.92 -11.06 -17.13
N ILE A 73 -3.78 -9.74 -17.31
CA ILE A 73 -3.19 -8.86 -16.30
C ILE A 73 -4.02 -8.85 -15.02
N ASP A 74 -5.34 -8.71 -15.13
CA ASP A 74 -6.25 -8.67 -13.98
C ASP A 74 -6.22 -10.00 -13.22
N VAL A 75 -6.35 -11.12 -13.91
CA VAL A 75 -6.30 -12.46 -13.31
C VAL A 75 -4.95 -12.71 -12.64
N MET A 76 -3.82 -12.47 -13.31
CA MET A 76 -2.49 -12.68 -12.74
C MET A 76 -2.24 -11.76 -11.54
N SER A 77 -2.71 -10.51 -11.58
CA SER A 77 -2.60 -9.59 -10.45
C SER A 77 -3.31 -10.12 -9.21
N LYS A 78 -4.52 -10.65 -9.37
CA LYS A 78 -5.30 -11.26 -8.29
C LYS A 78 -4.66 -12.57 -7.79
N ALA A 79 -4.19 -13.40 -8.70
CA ALA A 79 -3.49 -14.64 -8.36
C ALA A 79 -2.20 -14.37 -7.59
N ALA A 80 -1.38 -13.41 -8.02
CA ALA A 80 -0.18 -13.00 -7.31
C ALA A 80 -0.50 -12.41 -5.92
N ALA A 81 -1.56 -11.61 -5.82
CA ALA A 81 -2.03 -11.05 -4.55
C ALA A 81 -2.52 -12.14 -3.56
N PHE A 82 -3.10 -13.22 -4.07
CA PHE A 82 -3.52 -14.37 -3.27
C PHE A 82 -2.33 -15.25 -2.82
N VAL A 83 -1.33 -15.42 -3.68
CA VAL A 83 -0.21 -16.35 -3.44
C VAL A 83 0.92 -15.73 -2.62
N LEU A 84 1.21 -14.42 -2.80
CA LEU A 84 2.36 -13.78 -2.16
C LEU A 84 2.34 -13.86 -0.63
N PRO A 85 1.22 -13.62 0.09
CA PRO A 85 1.18 -13.78 1.54
C PRO A 85 1.36 -15.24 1.99
N GLN A 86 0.95 -16.20 1.17
CA GLN A 86 1.19 -17.63 1.46
C GLN A 86 2.69 -17.94 1.40
N LEU A 87 3.39 -17.46 0.36
CA LEU A 87 4.84 -17.64 0.23
C LEU A 87 5.60 -16.99 1.40
N TYR A 88 5.13 -15.82 1.86
CA TYR A 88 5.69 -15.18 3.04
C TYR A 88 5.46 -16.02 4.30
N ALA A 89 4.26 -16.52 4.52
CA ALA A 89 3.94 -17.41 5.65
C ALA A 89 4.71 -18.75 5.60
N GLU A 90 5.02 -19.25 4.40
CA GLU A 90 5.90 -20.40 4.16
C GLU A 90 7.39 -20.08 4.44
N GLY A 91 7.75 -18.85 4.77
CA GLY A 91 9.14 -18.42 5.03
C GLY A 91 10.02 -18.39 3.78
N LYS A 92 9.45 -18.20 2.59
CA LYS A 92 10.19 -18.19 1.32
C LYS A 92 11.04 -16.93 1.15
N PHE A 93 10.70 -15.83 1.82
CA PHE A 93 11.45 -14.58 1.73
C PHE A 93 11.27 -13.70 2.98
N ASP A 94 12.20 -12.77 3.18
CA ASP A 94 12.18 -11.75 4.22
C ASP A 94 11.83 -10.36 3.66
N VAL A 95 12.17 -10.08 2.41
CA VAL A 95 11.97 -8.81 1.69
C VAL A 95 11.45 -9.11 0.30
N VAL A 96 10.60 -8.27 -0.26
CA VAL A 96 10.16 -8.40 -1.65
C VAL A 96 10.43 -7.13 -2.44
N ILE A 97 10.97 -7.29 -3.65
CA ILE A 97 11.22 -6.19 -4.57
C ILE A 97 10.64 -6.46 -5.95
N SER A 98 10.26 -5.39 -6.64
CA SER A 98 9.90 -5.40 -8.05
C SER A 98 10.64 -4.29 -8.78
N ILE A 99 11.22 -4.61 -9.94
CA ILE A 99 11.93 -3.66 -10.79
C ILE A 99 11.39 -3.81 -12.21
N GLY A 100 10.74 -2.78 -12.75
CA GLY A 100 10.20 -2.89 -14.11
C GLY A 100 9.39 -1.70 -14.60
N GLY A 101 8.76 -1.87 -15.75
CA GLY A 101 7.82 -0.91 -16.33
C GLY A 101 6.49 -0.87 -15.58
N GLY A 102 5.63 0.07 -15.94
CA GLY A 102 4.40 0.39 -15.19
C GLY A 102 3.45 -0.80 -14.97
N GLN A 103 3.26 -1.67 -15.97
CA GLN A 103 2.39 -2.84 -15.83
C GLN A 103 2.93 -3.83 -14.81
N ASN A 104 4.21 -4.19 -14.92
CA ASN A 104 4.87 -5.08 -13.97
C ASN A 104 4.81 -4.53 -12.54
N ALA A 105 5.15 -3.25 -12.38
CA ALA A 105 5.13 -2.57 -11.09
C ALA A 105 3.72 -2.52 -10.46
N LYS A 106 2.68 -2.29 -11.28
CA LYS A 106 1.28 -2.30 -10.81
C LYS A 106 0.84 -3.67 -10.32
N MET A 107 1.14 -4.73 -11.07
CA MET A 107 0.81 -6.12 -10.69
C MET A 107 1.55 -6.50 -9.40
N ALA A 108 2.85 -6.20 -9.33
CA ALA A 108 3.68 -6.46 -8.16
C ALA A 108 3.20 -5.68 -6.93
N ALA A 109 2.90 -4.38 -7.08
CA ALA A 109 2.39 -3.55 -6.00
C ALA A 109 1.06 -4.07 -5.45
N MET A 110 0.16 -4.52 -6.32
CA MET A 110 -1.11 -5.13 -5.91
C MET A 110 -0.87 -6.37 -5.04
N ALA A 111 0.07 -7.23 -5.43
CA ALA A 111 0.46 -8.37 -4.62
C ALA A 111 1.14 -7.93 -3.30
N MET A 112 2.08 -6.98 -3.33
CA MET A 112 2.78 -6.51 -2.14
C MET A 112 1.84 -5.86 -1.10
N LYS A 113 0.73 -5.26 -1.53
CA LYS A 113 -0.28 -4.68 -0.63
C LYS A 113 -0.99 -5.71 0.25
N THR A 114 -0.93 -6.99 -0.08
CA THR A 114 -1.51 -8.06 0.74
C THR A 114 -0.57 -8.55 1.85
N LEU A 115 0.69 -8.13 1.83
CA LEU A 115 1.64 -8.48 2.88
C LEU A 115 1.39 -7.67 4.15
N PRO A 116 1.71 -8.23 5.34
CA PRO A 116 1.58 -7.55 6.61
C PRO A 116 2.41 -6.26 6.69
N PHE A 117 2.04 -5.39 7.63
CA PHE A 117 2.84 -4.23 8.02
C PHE A 117 4.26 -4.64 8.41
N ALA A 118 5.23 -3.79 8.10
CA ALA A 118 6.66 -3.96 8.38
C ALA A 118 7.38 -5.11 7.64
N VAL A 119 6.70 -5.87 6.78
CA VAL A 119 7.42 -6.70 5.79
C VAL A 119 7.99 -5.78 4.74
N PRO A 120 9.32 -5.68 4.54
CA PRO A 120 9.90 -4.72 3.63
C PRO A 120 9.51 -4.99 2.17
N LYS A 121 9.01 -3.95 1.48
CA LYS A 121 8.48 -4.00 0.12
C LYS A 121 9.04 -2.84 -0.70
N ILE A 122 9.62 -3.11 -1.87
CA ILE A 122 10.16 -2.06 -2.74
C ILE A 122 9.59 -2.23 -4.16
N VAL A 123 9.04 -1.17 -4.70
CA VAL A 123 8.63 -1.07 -6.11
C VAL A 123 9.47 -0.02 -6.82
N ALA A 124 10.25 -0.45 -7.82
CA ALA A 124 10.99 0.46 -8.68
C ALA A 124 10.42 0.46 -10.10
N SER A 125 10.01 1.64 -10.58
CA SER A 125 9.33 1.78 -11.86
C SER A 125 9.63 3.11 -12.55
N SER A 126 9.70 3.09 -13.88
CA SER A 126 9.77 4.31 -14.70
C SER A 126 8.49 5.16 -14.65
N LEU A 127 7.39 4.59 -14.19
CA LEU A 127 6.12 5.31 -13.97
C LEU A 127 5.89 5.70 -12.50
N ALA A 128 6.89 5.56 -11.62
CA ALA A 128 6.81 5.99 -10.22
C ALA A 128 6.93 7.52 -10.11
N CYS A 129 6.05 8.25 -10.82
CA CYS A 129 6.03 9.72 -10.90
C CYS A 129 4.57 10.22 -10.99
N GLY A 130 4.33 11.42 -10.51
CA GLY A 130 2.99 12.05 -10.49
C GLY A 130 2.05 11.52 -9.40
N SER A 131 1.05 12.34 -9.06
CA SER A 131 0.16 12.11 -7.92
C SER A 131 -0.69 10.83 -8.01
N ARG A 132 -1.16 10.46 -9.20
CA ARG A 132 -2.01 9.28 -9.39
C ARG A 132 -1.26 7.96 -9.28
N THR A 133 0.05 7.96 -9.42
CA THR A 133 0.86 6.74 -9.44
C THR A 133 1.17 6.25 -8.02
N MET A 134 1.31 7.17 -7.07
CA MET A 134 1.58 6.82 -5.68
C MET A 134 0.44 6.02 -5.06
N GLU A 135 -0.81 6.38 -5.30
CA GLU A 135 -1.96 5.61 -4.82
C GLU A 135 -1.98 4.17 -5.38
N GLN A 136 -1.63 4.01 -6.67
CA GLN A 136 -1.58 2.68 -7.28
C GLN A 136 -0.50 1.79 -6.66
N TYR A 137 0.66 2.35 -6.31
CA TYR A 137 1.78 1.59 -5.76
C TYR A 137 1.73 1.47 -4.24
N VAL A 138 1.48 2.55 -3.53
CA VAL A 138 1.52 2.59 -2.06
C VAL A 138 0.14 2.34 -1.46
N GLY A 139 -0.86 3.18 -1.83
CA GLY A 139 -2.18 3.14 -1.20
C GLY A 139 -2.07 3.37 0.31
N ASP A 140 -2.52 2.39 1.06
CA ASP A 140 -2.54 2.36 2.53
C ASP A 140 -1.45 1.44 3.14
N LYS A 141 -0.38 1.16 2.39
CA LYS A 141 0.69 0.23 2.79
C LYS A 141 2.06 0.90 2.84
N ASP A 142 2.93 0.35 3.66
CA ASP A 142 4.32 0.76 3.88
C ASP A 142 5.26 0.27 2.75
N ILE A 143 5.05 0.75 1.52
CA ILE A 143 5.83 0.38 0.33
C ILE A 143 6.84 1.48 -0.02
N PHE A 144 8.10 1.12 -0.15
CA PHE A 144 9.12 1.98 -0.72
C PHE A 144 8.97 2.08 -2.23
N VAL A 145 8.93 3.28 -2.77
CA VAL A 145 8.79 3.51 -4.21
C VAL A 145 10.01 4.27 -4.72
N MET A 146 10.62 3.73 -5.79
CA MET A 146 11.75 4.35 -6.44
C MET A 146 11.44 4.62 -7.92
N HIS A 147 11.62 5.88 -8.36
CA HIS A 147 11.59 6.21 -9.80
C HIS A 147 12.89 5.76 -10.46
N THR A 148 12.79 4.98 -11.56
CA THR A 148 13.96 4.40 -12.21
C THR A 148 14.65 5.36 -13.19
N VAL A 149 14.15 6.58 -13.33
CA VAL A 149 14.66 7.65 -14.22
C VAL A 149 14.55 7.28 -15.71
N ALA A 150 14.95 6.07 -16.07
CA ALA A 150 14.83 5.51 -17.41
C ALA A 150 13.94 4.26 -17.39
N ASP A 151 13.40 3.88 -18.54
CA ASP A 151 12.70 2.59 -18.64
C ASP A 151 13.69 1.44 -18.43
N ILE A 152 13.24 0.43 -17.71
CA ILE A 152 14.03 -0.78 -17.45
C ILE A 152 13.93 -1.69 -18.68
N SER A 153 14.73 -1.35 -19.68
CA SER A 153 14.81 -2.07 -20.96
C SER A 153 16.27 -2.40 -21.28
N GLY A 154 16.65 -3.63 -21.03
CA GLY A 154 18.01 -4.11 -21.18
C GLY A 154 18.97 -3.66 -20.07
N LEU A 155 20.18 -4.20 -20.11
CA LEU A 155 21.24 -3.91 -19.15
C LEU A 155 22.27 -2.94 -19.74
N ASN A 156 22.20 -1.68 -19.33
CA ASN A 156 23.17 -0.63 -19.65
C ASN A 156 23.69 0.02 -18.35
N SER A 157 24.56 1.00 -18.44
CA SER A 157 25.16 1.67 -17.26
C SER A 157 24.09 2.28 -16.33
N ILE A 158 23.06 2.90 -16.89
CA ILE A 158 21.99 3.55 -16.12
C ILE A 158 21.10 2.50 -15.43
N THR A 159 20.57 1.53 -16.20
CA THR A 159 19.68 0.51 -15.64
C THR A 159 20.40 -0.38 -14.62
N LYS A 160 21.68 -0.70 -14.82
CA LYS A 160 22.51 -1.41 -13.85
C LYS A 160 22.69 -0.60 -12.55
N THR A 161 22.91 0.71 -12.64
CA THR A 161 23.02 1.58 -11.45
C THR A 161 21.74 1.61 -10.65
N VAL A 162 20.59 1.75 -11.33
CA VAL A 162 19.27 1.72 -10.69
C VAL A 162 19.00 0.37 -10.01
N ILE A 163 19.22 -0.73 -10.74
CA ILE A 163 19.05 -2.09 -10.19
C ILE A 163 19.95 -2.29 -8.96
N GLN A 164 21.21 -1.88 -9.04
CA GLN A 164 22.15 -1.95 -7.91
C GLN A 164 21.61 -1.18 -6.69
N SER A 165 21.08 0.03 -6.89
CA SER A 165 20.54 0.86 -5.80
C SER A 165 19.33 0.18 -5.13
N VAL A 166 18.40 -0.38 -5.91
CA VAL A 166 17.24 -1.12 -5.39
C VAL A 166 17.69 -2.35 -4.61
N CYS A 167 18.64 -3.13 -5.15
CA CYS A 167 19.18 -4.31 -4.48
C CYS A 167 19.87 -3.93 -3.16
N SER A 168 20.66 -2.84 -3.16
CA SER A 168 21.32 -2.35 -1.94
C SER A 168 20.32 -1.94 -0.86
N ALA A 169 19.25 -1.24 -1.24
CA ALA A 169 18.16 -0.90 -0.32
C ALA A 169 17.48 -2.14 0.25
N ALA A 170 17.18 -3.13 -0.61
CA ALA A 170 16.56 -4.39 -0.19
C ALA A 170 17.44 -5.19 0.78
N MET A 171 18.74 -5.28 0.51
CA MET A 171 19.69 -5.94 1.40
C MET A 171 19.82 -5.22 2.75
N GLY A 172 19.85 -3.87 2.74
CA GLY A 172 19.85 -3.07 3.96
C GLY A 172 18.57 -3.30 4.78
N LEU A 173 17.41 -3.35 4.14
CA LEU A 173 16.15 -3.67 4.83
C LEU A 173 16.14 -5.11 5.35
N ALA A 174 16.67 -6.08 4.59
CA ALA A 174 16.77 -7.47 5.05
C ALA A 174 17.62 -7.62 6.30
N GLU A 175 18.69 -6.82 6.42
CA GLU A 175 19.65 -6.88 7.54
C GLU A 175 19.18 -6.07 8.75
N TYR A 176 18.63 -4.87 8.54
CA TYR A 176 18.46 -3.87 9.60
C TYR A 176 16.99 -3.50 9.91
N ALA A 177 16.01 -3.88 9.08
CA ALA A 177 14.62 -3.60 9.39
C ALA A 177 14.18 -4.38 10.63
N LYS A 178 13.50 -3.70 11.55
CA LYS A 178 13.00 -4.29 12.81
C LYS A 178 11.57 -3.83 13.06
N THR A 179 10.78 -4.74 13.61
CA THR A 179 9.51 -4.39 14.27
C THR A 179 9.75 -4.24 15.76
N PHE A 180 9.13 -3.23 16.34
CA PHE A 180 9.17 -3.02 17.78
C PHE A 180 7.83 -3.50 18.38
N PRO A 181 7.84 -4.17 19.52
CA PRO A 181 6.62 -4.41 20.28
C PRO A 181 6.08 -3.09 20.83
N SER A 182 4.82 -3.05 21.22
CA SER A 182 4.29 -1.95 22.03
C SER A 182 5.05 -1.83 23.36
N GLU A 183 4.98 -0.68 23.99
CA GLU A 183 5.56 -0.47 25.32
C GLU A 183 4.99 -1.49 26.31
N GLU A 184 5.88 -2.04 27.16
CA GLU A 184 5.50 -3.08 28.11
C GLU A 184 4.37 -2.59 29.05
N GLY A 185 3.31 -3.40 29.14
CA GLY A 185 2.14 -3.10 29.95
C GLY A 185 1.14 -2.12 29.35
N LYS A 186 1.41 -1.56 28.16
CA LYS A 186 0.49 -0.66 27.47
C LYS A 186 -0.28 -1.34 26.35
N LYS A 187 -1.48 -0.83 26.13
CA LYS A 187 -2.32 -1.14 24.96
C LYS A 187 -2.11 -0.11 23.88
N VAL A 188 -2.16 -0.52 22.61
CA VAL A 188 -2.06 0.40 21.48
C VAL A 188 -3.43 1.00 21.18
N LEU A 189 -3.54 2.33 21.28
CA LEU A 189 -4.72 3.09 20.93
C LEU A 189 -4.50 3.78 19.59
N GLY A 190 -5.32 3.44 18.59
CA GLY A 190 -5.38 4.15 17.32
C GLY A 190 -6.39 5.29 17.36
N ALA A 191 -5.98 6.51 17.03
CA ALA A 191 -6.87 7.66 16.93
C ALA A 191 -6.86 8.27 15.54
N THR A 192 -8.04 8.67 15.02
CA THR A 192 -8.12 9.42 13.76
C THR A 192 -8.12 10.92 14.00
N GLU A 193 -7.48 11.66 13.09
CA GLU A 193 -7.34 13.10 13.16
C GLU A 193 -7.46 13.73 11.76
N LEU A 194 -7.96 14.96 11.73
CA LEU A 194 -7.86 15.88 10.59
C LEU A 194 -7.68 17.30 11.16
N GLY A 195 -7.15 18.26 10.39
CA GLY A 195 -6.86 19.60 10.90
C GLY A 195 -7.98 20.27 11.70
N VAL A 196 -9.24 20.06 11.29
CA VAL A 196 -10.42 20.61 11.98
C VAL A 196 -10.76 19.91 13.30
N THR A 197 -10.26 18.71 13.52
CA THR A 197 -10.48 17.92 14.75
C THR A 197 -9.24 17.83 15.63
N SER A 198 -8.07 18.28 15.16
CA SER A 198 -6.76 18.11 15.81
C SER A 198 -6.78 18.51 17.28
N LYS A 199 -7.28 19.70 17.59
CA LYS A 199 -7.28 20.18 18.98
C LYS A 199 -8.13 19.32 19.91
N GLY A 200 -9.25 18.78 19.41
CA GLY A 200 -10.07 17.82 20.18
C GLY A 200 -9.35 16.50 20.39
N THR A 201 -8.70 16.00 19.34
CA THR A 201 -7.92 14.76 19.39
C THR A 201 -6.72 14.90 20.32
N GLU A 202 -5.93 15.97 20.21
CA GLU A 202 -4.81 16.28 21.10
C GLU A 202 -5.22 16.30 22.57
N ASN A 203 -6.31 17.02 22.90
CA ASN A 203 -6.81 17.08 24.27
C ASN A 203 -7.25 15.69 24.78
N ALA A 204 -7.95 14.92 23.98
CA ALA A 204 -8.37 13.56 24.36
C ALA A 204 -7.16 12.64 24.60
N LEU A 205 -6.17 12.69 23.69
CA LEU A 205 -4.96 11.88 23.82
C LEU A 205 -4.12 12.28 25.02
N HIS A 206 -4.02 13.57 25.34
CA HIS A 206 -3.33 14.03 26.54
C HIS A 206 -3.97 13.48 27.83
N MET A 207 -5.31 13.53 27.93
CA MET A 207 -6.02 12.90 29.06
C MET A 207 -5.80 11.38 29.15
N ILE A 208 -5.70 10.70 27.99
CA ILE A 208 -5.44 9.26 27.93
C ILE A 208 -4.00 8.94 28.35
N GLU A 209 -3.03 9.74 27.93
CA GLU A 209 -1.61 9.60 28.31
C GLU A 209 -1.41 9.68 29.82
N GLU A 210 -2.15 10.54 30.52
CA GLU A 210 -2.10 10.66 32.00
C GLU A 210 -2.47 9.34 32.70
N SER A 211 -3.23 8.47 32.04
CA SER A 211 -3.56 7.14 32.61
C SER A 211 -2.38 6.17 32.62
N GLY A 212 -1.38 6.38 31.76
CA GLY A 212 -0.23 5.49 31.59
C GLY A 212 -0.55 4.12 30.98
N LEU A 213 -1.80 3.89 30.53
CA LEU A 213 -2.28 2.59 30.05
C LEU A 213 -2.11 2.37 28.55
N PHE A 214 -1.89 3.44 27.78
CA PHE A 214 -1.91 3.40 26.34
C PHE A 214 -0.64 3.95 25.70
N GLU A 215 -0.28 3.35 24.55
CA GLU A 215 0.60 3.90 23.54
C GLU A 215 -0.27 4.42 22.39
N ASN A 216 -0.20 5.71 22.11
CA ASN A 216 -1.08 6.38 21.16
C ASN A 216 -0.48 6.42 19.76
N VAL A 217 -1.29 6.05 18.75
CA VAL A 217 -0.96 6.16 17.32
C VAL A 217 -2.02 6.99 16.63
N VAL A 218 -1.61 8.06 15.93
CA VAL A 218 -2.52 8.98 15.24
C VAL A 218 -2.53 8.73 13.75
N PHE A 219 -3.72 8.67 13.15
CA PHE A 219 -3.96 8.46 11.73
C PHE A 219 -4.63 9.68 11.12
N HIS A 220 -4.04 10.21 10.07
CA HIS A 220 -4.58 11.38 9.36
C HIS A 220 -5.73 10.98 8.42
N ALA A 221 -6.97 11.27 8.84
CA ALA A 221 -8.21 10.84 8.16
C ALA A 221 -8.54 11.67 6.92
N ASN A 222 -7.68 11.61 5.91
CA ASN A 222 -7.78 12.33 4.64
C ASN A 222 -7.94 11.41 3.41
N GLY A 223 -8.58 10.25 3.58
CA GLY A 223 -8.82 9.24 2.56
C GLY A 223 -7.93 8.00 2.66
N VAL A 224 -6.87 8.04 3.47
CA VAL A 224 -5.93 6.93 3.62
C VAL A 224 -5.76 6.52 5.10
N GLY A 225 -5.71 7.49 6.01
CA GLY A 225 -5.38 7.24 7.42
C GLY A 225 -6.37 6.31 8.12
N GLY A 226 -7.66 6.47 7.85
CA GLY A 226 -8.67 5.56 8.38
C GLY A 226 -8.46 4.12 7.90
N ARG A 227 -8.15 3.91 6.62
CA ARG A 227 -7.82 2.57 6.08
C ARG A 227 -6.55 1.98 6.70
N CYS A 228 -5.53 2.82 6.94
CA CYS A 228 -4.32 2.38 7.64
C CYS A 228 -4.64 1.88 9.06
N MET A 229 -5.49 2.60 9.80
CA MET A 229 -5.95 2.19 11.12
C MET A 229 -6.73 0.86 11.05
N GLU A 230 -7.68 0.74 10.12
CA GLU A 230 -8.45 -0.49 9.90
C GLU A 230 -7.54 -1.69 9.60
N ASN A 231 -6.52 -1.52 8.75
CA ASN A 231 -5.58 -2.60 8.44
C ASN A 231 -4.77 -3.03 9.66
N LEU A 232 -4.27 -2.09 10.46
CA LEU A 232 -3.51 -2.42 11.67
C LEU A 232 -4.40 -3.05 12.75
N MET A 233 -5.69 -2.72 12.80
CA MET A 233 -6.66 -3.43 13.63
C MET A 233 -6.83 -4.88 13.19
N ARG A 234 -6.97 -5.15 11.87
CA ARG A 234 -7.03 -6.52 11.32
C ARG A 234 -5.78 -7.33 11.62
N GLU A 235 -4.63 -6.70 11.64
CA GLU A 235 -3.36 -7.32 11.98
C GLU A 235 -3.12 -7.47 13.49
N GLY A 236 -4.08 -7.07 14.33
CA GLY A 236 -4.00 -7.16 15.79
C GLY A 236 -2.94 -6.24 16.42
N ARG A 237 -2.61 -5.14 15.74
CA ARG A 237 -1.63 -4.15 16.22
C ARG A 237 -2.24 -2.95 16.92
N ILE A 238 -3.56 -2.82 16.90
CA ILE A 238 -4.34 -1.80 17.60
C ILE A 238 -5.34 -2.53 18.52
N ASP A 239 -5.28 -2.24 19.78
CA ASP A 239 -6.13 -2.83 20.82
C ASP A 239 -7.41 -2.03 21.07
N VAL A 240 -7.39 -0.70 20.83
CA VAL A 240 -8.50 0.23 21.08
C VAL A 240 -8.54 1.28 19.97
N ALA A 241 -9.73 1.64 19.51
CA ALA A 241 -9.92 2.68 18.52
C ALA A 241 -10.65 3.90 19.11
N LEU A 242 -10.09 5.09 18.89
CA LEU A 242 -10.69 6.40 19.14
C LEU A 242 -10.93 7.10 17.81
N ASP A 243 -12.08 6.88 17.19
CA ASP A 243 -12.39 7.44 15.89
C ASP A 243 -12.97 8.85 16.02
N MET A 244 -12.08 9.85 16.08
CA MET A 244 -12.40 11.24 16.29
C MET A 244 -12.88 11.96 15.01
N THR A 245 -12.63 11.36 13.83
CA THR A 245 -12.79 12.05 12.54
C THR A 245 -13.42 11.13 11.52
N LEU A 246 -14.69 11.36 11.21
CA LEU A 246 -15.47 10.58 10.26
C LEU A 246 -15.55 11.23 8.85
N HIS A 247 -14.65 12.15 8.54
CA HIS A 247 -14.61 12.89 7.28
C HIS A 247 -14.53 11.98 6.05
N GLU A 248 -13.77 10.89 6.13
CA GLU A 248 -13.65 9.90 5.04
C GLU A 248 -15.00 9.25 4.73
N ILE A 249 -15.85 9.01 5.74
CA ILE A 249 -17.21 8.47 5.54
C ILE A 249 -18.10 9.50 4.84
N THR A 250 -17.96 10.78 5.21
CA THR A 250 -18.68 11.87 4.54
C THR A 250 -18.30 11.95 3.07
N CYS A 251 -17.00 11.95 2.78
CA CYS A 251 -16.49 11.99 1.41
C CYS A 251 -16.94 10.78 0.59
N GLU A 252 -16.91 9.58 1.17
CA GLU A 252 -17.41 8.35 0.53
C GLU A 252 -18.90 8.46 0.17
N THR A 253 -19.72 9.00 1.08
CA THR A 253 -21.16 9.10 0.91
C THR A 253 -21.57 10.18 -0.09
N ILE A 254 -20.84 11.30 -0.14
CA ILE A 254 -21.22 12.49 -0.92
C ILE A 254 -20.39 12.64 -2.20
N GLY A 255 -19.29 11.91 -2.36
CA GLY A 255 -18.43 11.97 -3.53
C GLY A 255 -17.29 12.98 -3.42
N GLY A 256 -16.79 13.23 -2.22
CA GLY A 256 -15.57 14.01 -2.00
C GLY A 256 -14.31 13.26 -2.44
N TYR A 257 -13.13 13.89 -2.34
CA TYR A 257 -11.88 13.23 -2.73
C TYR A 257 -11.24 12.40 -1.62
N CYS A 258 -11.52 12.70 -0.36
CA CYS A 258 -10.98 11.97 0.79
C CYS A 258 -11.78 10.68 1.06
N VAL A 259 -12.01 9.86 0.03
CA VAL A 259 -12.77 8.62 0.18
C VAL A 259 -12.04 7.63 1.06
N GLY A 260 -12.74 7.12 2.07
CA GLY A 260 -12.25 6.08 2.97
C GLY A 260 -12.51 4.68 2.41
N ALA A 261 -12.22 3.69 3.23
CA ALA A 261 -12.64 2.32 2.94
C ALA A 261 -14.15 2.16 3.19
N ASN A 262 -14.83 1.39 2.35
CA ASN A 262 -16.25 1.07 2.51
C ASN A 262 -16.58 0.33 3.83
N ASP A 263 -15.56 -0.22 4.47
CA ASP A 263 -15.62 -0.97 5.72
C ASP A 263 -15.18 -0.18 6.97
N ARG A 264 -15.05 1.16 6.84
CA ARG A 264 -14.76 2.03 8.01
C ARG A 264 -15.70 1.74 9.17
N LEU A 265 -15.14 1.66 10.38
CA LEU A 265 -15.77 1.29 11.66
C LEU A 265 -16.14 -0.20 11.78
N MET A 266 -16.20 -0.96 10.68
CA MET A 266 -16.63 -2.36 10.72
C MET A 266 -15.55 -3.28 11.28
N THR A 267 -14.28 -3.03 11.01
CA THR A 267 -13.17 -3.86 11.49
C THR A 267 -13.13 -3.95 13.02
N ALA A 268 -13.35 -2.84 13.71
CA ALA A 268 -13.40 -2.84 15.17
C ALA A 268 -14.52 -3.75 15.70
N VAL A 269 -15.68 -3.76 15.05
CA VAL A 269 -16.81 -4.64 15.38
C VAL A 269 -16.48 -6.10 15.11
N GLU A 270 -15.96 -6.41 13.93
CA GLU A 270 -15.61 -7.76 13.49
C GLU A 270 -14.53 -8.40 14.37
N HIS A 271 -13.53 -7.61 14.75
CA HIS A 271 -12.41 -8.06 15.59
C HIS A 271 -12.64 -7.83 17.09
N LYS A 272 -13.84 -7.34 17.50
CA LYS A 272 -14.19 -7.07 18.89
C LYS A 272 -13.23 -6.11 19.59
N ILE A 273 -12.75 -5.10 18.85
CA ILE A 273 -11.89 -4.06 19.38
C ILE A 273 -12.77 -2.96 20.00
N PRO A 274 -12.57 -2.60 21.28
CA PRO A 274 -13.27 -1.49 21.91
C PRO A 274 -13.07 -0.20 21.08
N MET A 275 -14.17 0.49 20.78
CA MET A 275 -14.14 1.68 19.94
C MET A 275 -15.00 2.80 20.50
N VAL A 276 -14.46 4.00 20.52
CA VAL A 276 -15.20 5.25 20.75
C VAL A 276 -15.29 6.00 19.43
N VAL A 277 -16.49 6.36 19.02
CA VAL A 277 -16.75 7.11 17.78
C VAL A 277 -17.23 8.52 18.11
N VAL A 278 -16.55 9.51 17.56
CA VAL A 278 -16.90 10.92 17.68
C VAL A 278 -17.28 11.46 16.32
N PRO A 279 -18.43 12.15 16.16
CA PRO A 279 -18.92 12.62 14.86
C PRO A 279 -18.15 13.87 14.34
N GLY A 280 -16.82 13.83 14.45
CA GLY A 280 -15.98 14.94 13.99
C GLY A 280 -15.91 15.03 12.46
N ALA A 281 -16.02 16.24 11.93
CA ALA A 281 -15.93 16.55 10.49
C ALA A 281 -16.96 15.81 9.59
N LEU A 282 -18.10 15.40 10.14
CA LEU A 282 -19.22 14.88 9.34
C LEU A 282 -19.96 15.97 8.57
N ASP A 283 -19.75 17.24 8.92
CA ASP A 283 -20.43 18.41 8.37
C ASP A 283 -19.68 19.05 7.19
N MET A 284 -18.64 18.40 6.67
CA MET A 284 -17.84 18.92 5.57
C MET A 284 -17.42 17.83 4.59
N VAL A 285 -17.16 18.23 3.36
CA VAL A 285 -16.65 17.40 2.28
C VAL A 285 -15.57 18.18 1.54
N ASP A 286 -14.54 17.49 1.09
CA ASP A 286 -13.42 18.07 0.36
C ASP A 286 -13.46 17.69 -1.11
N TYR A 287 -13.19 18.65 -1.98
CA TYR A 287 -13.09 18.46 -3.42
C TYR A 287 -11.75 18.96 -3.94
N PHE A 288 -11.20 18.27 -4.92
CA PHE A 288 -10.11 18.81 -5.74
C PHE A 288 -10.65 19.88 -6.68
N ILE A 289 -9.93 20.97 -6.77
CA ILE A 289 -10.18 22.05 -7.72
C ILE A 289 -8.93 22.30 -8.58
N ASN A 290 -9.14 22.79 -9.79
CA ASN A 290 -8.04 23.29 -10.62
C ASN A 290 -7.71 24.75 -10.27
N GLU A 291 -6.70 25.35 -10.94
CA GLU A 291 -6.28 26.74 -10.74
C GLU A 291 -7.40 27.75 -11.06
N GLN A 292 -8.38 27.37 -11.86
CA GLN A 292 -9.57 28.17 -12.19
C GLN A 292 -10.70 28.01 -11.16
N GLY A 293 -10.52 27.14 -10.15
CA GLY A 293 -11.52 26.85 -9.14
C GLY A 293 -12.63 25.91 -9.60
N GLU A 294 -12.44 25.23 -10.73
CA GLU A 294 -13.36 24.24 -11.26
C GLU A 294 -13.11 22.86 -10.63
N GLY A 295 -14.12 22.00 -10.60
CA GLY A 295 -14.06 20.65 -10.03
C GLY A 295 -15.06 20.44 -8.90
N LEU A 296 -15.83 21.47 -8.56
CA LEU A 296 -16.92 21.36 -7.58
C LEU A 296 -18.19 20.82 -8.28
N PRO A 297 -19.00 20.02 -7.58
CA PRO A 297 -20.33 19.64 -8.06
C PRO A 297 -21.25 20.86 -8.27
N ASP A 298 -22.17 20.78 -9.22
CA ASP A 298 -23.07 21.88 -9.59
C ASP A 298 -23.96 22.37 -8.42
N ASP A 299 -24.30 21.49 -7.49
CA ASP A 299 -25.14 21.79 -6.32
C ASP A 299 -24.39 22.46 -5.15
N ILE A 300 -23.06 22.67 -5.29
CA ILE A 300 -22.22 23.15 -4.19
C ILE A 300 -22.47 24.63 -3.82
N ASP A 301 -23.13 25.41 -4.68
CA ASP A 301 -23.37 26.83 -4.46
C ASP A 301 -24.20 27.16 -3.21
N GLN A 302 -24.98 26.20 -2.72
CA GLN A 302 -25.75 26.30 -1.47
C GLN A 302 -24.89 26.03 -0.20
N ARG A 303 -23.65 25.63 -0.35
CA ARG A 303 -22.75 25.23 0.74
C ARG A 303 -21.71 26.33 1.00
N LYS A 304 -21.31 26.46 2.25
CA LYS A 304 -20.20 27.34 2.58
C LYS A 304 -18.90 26.73 2.06
N LYS A 305 -18.21 27.46 1.19
CA LYS A 305 -16.92 27.08 0.60
C LYS A 305 -15.78 27.75 1.37
N VAL A 306 -14.73 26.97 1.65
CA VAL A 306 -13.47 27.47 2.22
C VAL A 306 -12.33 26.86 1.41
N TYR A 307 -11.62 27.70 0.67
CA TYR A 307 -10.46 27.26 -0.09
C TYR A 307 -9.30 27.02 0.88
N HIS A 308 -8.87 25.77 0.97
CA HIS A 308 -7.73 25.37 1.79
C HIS A 308 -6.41 25.79 1.13
N ASN A 309 -6.34 25.56 -0.18
CA ASN A 309 -5.21 25.94 -1.04
C ASN A 309 -5.71 26.04 -2.50
N SER A 310 -4.79 26.17 -3.47
CA SER A 310 -5.11 26.23 -4.89
C SER A 310 -5.70 24.93 -5.48
N SER A 311 -5.71 23.83 -4.75
CA SER A 311 -6.11 22.51 -5.24
C SER A 311 -7.22 21.85 -4.42
N ILE A 312 -7.59 22.39 -3.25
CA ILE A 312 -8.56 21.79 -2.33
C ILE A 312 -9.55 22.85 -1.85
N CYS A 313 -10.82 22.52 -1.95
CA CYS A 313 -11.94 23.29 -1.42
C CYS A 313 -12.73 22.47 -0.41
N HIS A 314 -12.82 22.96 0.82
CA HIS A 314 -13.71 22.42 1.84
C HIS A 314 -15.12 22.99 1.68
N CYS A 315 -16.12 22.14 1.67
CA CYS A 315 -17.51 22.53 1.52
C CYS A 315 -18.35 22.03 2.71
N LYS A 316 -19.06 22.95 3.37
CA LYS A 316 -20.02 22.57 4.41
C LYS A 316 -21.27 21.98 3.79
N ILE A 317 -21.77 20.87 4.34
CA ILE A 317 -22.89 20.08 3.79
C ILE A 317 -24.25 20.36 4.46
N TYR A 318 -24.29 21.26 5.41
CA TYR A 318 -25.56 21.71 6.00
C TYR A 318 -26.04 23.01 5.33
N LYS A 319 -27.35 23.17 5.27
CA LYS A 319 -28.01 24.39 4.78
C LYS A 319 -27.90 25.55 5.78
#